data_85f21968c4563f7dbba99e14d898d21d
#
_entry.id   85f21968c4563f7dbba99e14d898d21d
#
_cell.length_a   1.000
_cell.length_b   1.000
_cell.length_c   1.000
_cell.angle_alpha   90.00
_cell.angle_beta   90.00
_cell.angle_gamma   90.00
#
_symmetry.space_group_name_H-M   'P 1'
#
loop_
_entity.id
_entity.type
_entity.pdbx_description
1 polymer ?
#
loop_
_entity_poly.entity_id
_entity_poly.type
_entity_poly.pdbx_seq_one_letter_code
_entity_poly.pdbx_strand_id
1 'polypeptide(L)'
;MTDHADHPNHPVRQLEPVDLWNRFADLNAIPRPSKHEGKVVEWLHQWAASQGLESLQDEVGNVLIKKPSTPGLESRKTVVLQSHVDMVCQKNEATEFDFMTQGIRMLVDGDWVRAEGTTLGADNGIGVASILAVLESSDIPHPALEALFTIDEETGMTGALGLQGGSSPGTSCSTSTQRTTTKSASAAQAA
;
A
#
# COMPACT_ATOMS: atom_id res chain seq x y z
N MET A 1 -3.03 -18.57 -15.88
CA MET A 1 -2.89 -17.32 -16.61
C MET A 1 -4.30 -16.76 -16.82
N THR A 2 -4.76 -15.90 -15.93
CA THR A 2 -6.04 -15.21 -16.09
C THR A 2 -5.81 -14.08 -17.10
N ASP A 3 -6.65 -14.07 -18.15
CA ASP A 3 -6.60 -13.06 -19.19
C ASP A 3 -6.95 -11.69 -18.58
N HIS A 4 -5.95 -10.82 -18.43
CA HIS A 4 -6.09 -9.51 -17.77
C HIS A 4 -6.78 -8.48 -18.66
N ALA A 5 -7.11 -8.81 -19.91
CA ALA A 5 -7.67 -7.87 -20.88
C ALA A 5 -9.07 -7.33 -20.50
N ASP A 6 -9.86 -8.12 -19.78
CA ASP A 6 -11.22 -7.75 -19.34
C ASP A 6 -11.27 -7.11 -17.94
N HIS A 7 -10.11 -6.93 -17.27
CA HIS A 7 -10.10 -6.32 -15.95
C HIS A 7 -10.32 -4.80 -16.05
N PRO A 8 -11.22 -4.20 -15.26
CA PRO A 8 -11.58 -2.77 -15.37
C PRO A 8 -10.37 -1.82 -15.21
N ASN A 9 -9.32 -2.25 -14.53
CA ASN A 9 -8.09 -1.46 -14.31
C ASN A 9 -6.97 -1.79 -15.31
N HIS A 10 -7.25 -2.50 -16.41
CA HIS A 10 -6.25 -2.88 -17.41
C HIS A 10 -5.44 -1.69 -17.98
N PRO A 11 -6.04 -0.53 -18.32
CA PRO A 11 -5.26 0.61 -18.83
C PRO A 11 -4.22 1.13 -17.82
N VAL A 12 -4.52 1.13 -16.52
CA VAL A 12 -3.59 1.57 -15.48
C VAL A 12 -2.38 0.63 -15.38
N ARG A 13 -2.58 -0.66 -15.59
CA ARG A 13 -1.50 -1.66 -15.56
C ARG A 13 -0.47 -1.51 -16.68
N GLN A 14 -0.76 -0.70 -17.69
CA GLN A 14 0.16 -0.40 -18.82
C GLN A 14 1.05 0.81 -18.57
N LEU A 15 0.85 1.51 -17.46
CA LEU A 15 1.64 2.70 -17.10
C LEU A 15 3.01 2.31 -16.54
N GLU A 16 3.99 3.19 -16.72
CA GLU A 16 5.33 3.04 -16.16
C GLU A 16 5.47 3.80 -14.83
N PRO A 17 6.13 3.24 -13.81
CA PRO A 17 6.72 1.89 -13.77
C PRO A 17 5.64 0.78 -13.65
N VAL A 18 5.75 -0.25 -14.49
CA VAL A 18 4.74 -1.32 -14.60
C VAL A 18 4.48 -2.02 -13.26
N ASP A 19 5.53 -2.33 -12.52
CA ASP A 19 5.39 -3.04 -11.24
C ASP A 19 4.60 -2.22 -10.21
N LEU A 20 4.87 -0.92 -10.12
CA LEU A 20 4.12 -0.02 -9.24
C LEU A 20 2.62 -0.03 -9.56
N TRP A 21 2.29 0.19 -10.84
CA TRP A 21 0.90 0.32 -11.26
C TRP A 21 0.15 -1.01 -11.19
N ASN A 22 0.84 -2.13 -11.39
CA ASN A 22 0.26 -3.44 -11.14
C ASN A 22 -0.08 -3.64 -9.67
N ARG A 23 0.85 -3.32 -8.76
CA ARG A 23 0.58 -3.43 -7.31
C ARG A 23 -0.52 -2.48 -6.86
N PHE A 24 -0.57 -1.27 -7.41
CA PHE A 24 -1.66 -0.33 -7.12
C PHE A 24 -3.02 -0.83 -7.63
N ALA A 25 -3.04 -1.42 -8.82
CA ALA A 25 -4.26 -2.00 -9.38
C ALA A 25 -4.73 -3.25 -8.59
N ASP A 26 -3.80 -4.10 -8.13
CA ASP A 26 -4.12 -5.24 -7.29
C ASP A 26 -4.70 -4.80 -5.93
N LEU A 27 -4.08 -3.82 -5.30
CA LEU A 27 -4.54 -3.24 -4.04
C LEU A 27 -5.95 -2.64 -4.18
N ASN A 28 -6.19 -1.87 -5.25
CA ASN A 28 -7.47 -1.22 -5.50
C ASN A 28 -8.58 -2.17 -5.95
N ALA A 29 -8.26 -3.41 -6.31
CA ALA A 29 -9.25 -4.46 -6.50
C ALA A 29 -9.83 -4.98 -5.16
N ILE A 30 -9.19 -4.65 -4.03
CA ILE A 30 -9.57 -5.14 -2.71
C ILE A 30 -10.31 -4.04 -1.94
N PRO A 31 -11.54 -4.28 -1.49
CA PRO A 31 -12.23 -3.39 -0.54
C PRO A 31 -11.41 -3.23 0.75
N ARG A 32 -11.10 -1.96 1.09
CA ARG A 32 -10.24 -1.64 2.26
C ARG A 32 -10.66 -0.37 3.01
N PRO A 33 -11.97 -0.21 3.34
CA PRO A 33 -12.39 0.90 4.17
C PRO A 33 -11.73 0.83 5.54
N SER A 34 -11.46 1.99 6.15
CA SER A 34 -10.96 2.06 7.53
C SER A 34 -11.83 1.23 8.48
N LYS A 35 -11.21 0.48 9.38
CA LYS A 35 -11.83 -0.50 10.30
C LYS A 35 -12.37 -1.77 9.65
N HIS A 36 -12.18 -1.95 8.34
CA HIS A 36 -12.59 -3.14 7.58
C HIS A 36 -11.46 -3.69 6.70
N GLU A 37 -10.22 -3.60 7.18
CA GLU A 37 -9.00 -3.93 6.43
C GLU A 37 -8.72 -5.44 6.35
N GLY A 38 -9.53 -6.29 6.96
CA GLY A 38 -9.26 -7.74 7.05
C GLY A 38 -8.92 -8.39 5.69
N LYS A 39 -9.61 -8.00 4.60
CA LYS A 39 -9.33 -8.54 3.26
C LYS A 39 -7.96 -8.13 2.73
N VAL A 40 -7.55 -6.87 2.90
CA VAL A 40 -6.25 -6.39 2.43
C VAL A 40 -5.12 -6.92 3.30
N VAL A 41 -5.33 -7.10 4.59
CA VAL A 41 -4.38 -7.75 5.51
C VAL A 41 -4.13 -9.20 5.09
N GLU A 42 -5.19 -9.97 4.85
CA GLU A 42 -5.07 -11.34 4.36
C GLU A 42 -4.34 -11.40 3.01
N TRP A 43 -4.68 -10.51 2.09
CA TRP A 43 -4.01 -10.41 0.80
C TRP A 43 -2.51 -10.11 0.92
N LEU A 44 -2.10 -9.21 1.83
CA LEU A 44 -0.68 -8.92 2.09
C LEU A 44 0.08 -10.15 2.56
N HIS A 45 -0.50 -10.97 3.45
CA HIS A 45 0.11 -12.22 3.88
C HIS A 45 0.25 -13.24 2.73
N GLN A 46 -0.81 -13.40 1.92
CA GLN A 46 -0.78 -14.28 0.76
C GLN A 46 0.23 -13.82 -0.28
N TRP A 47 0.29 -12.51 -0.53
CA TRP A 47 1.27 -11.92 -1.43
C TRP A 47 2.71 -12.13 -0.91
N ALA A 48 2.99 -11.85 0.35
CA ALA A 48 4.31 -12.08 0.94
C ALA A 48 4.75 -13.54 0.83
N ALA A 49 3.84 -14.48 1.13
CA ALA A 49 4.09 -15.90 0.98
C ALA A 49 4.41 -16.29 -0.48
N SER A 50 3.74 -15.70 -1.46
CA SER A 50 4.01 -15.92 -2.89
C SER A 50 5.39 -15.44 -3.32
N GLN A 51 5.92 -14.41 -2.63
CA GLN A 51 7.28 -13.87 -2.83
C GLN A 51 8.34 -14.60 -1.99
N GLY A 52 7.95 -15.57 -1.17
CA GLY A 52 8.86 -16.25 -0.24
C GLY A 52 9.35 -15.37 0.90
N LEU A 53 8.61 -14.33 1.25
CA LEU A 53 8.94 -13.38 2.31
C LEU A 53 8.21 -13.73 3.61
N GLU A 54 8.88 -13.49 4.75
CA GLU A 54 8.27 -13.59 6.08
C GLU A 54 7.29 -12.44 6.28
N SER A 55 6.09 -12.76 6.77
CA SER A 55 5.10 -11.77 7.19
C SER A 55 4.57 -12.05 8.58
N LEU A 56 4.45 -11.02 9.39
CA LEU A 56 3.97 -11.06 10.78
C LEU A 56 2.80 -10.10 10.92
N GLN A 57 1.88 -10.40 11.83
CA GLN A 57 0.81 -9.48 12.22
C GLN A 57 0.93 -9.20 13.71
N ASP A 58 0.81 -7.92 14.10
CA ASP A 58 0.76 -7.54 15.49
C ASP A 58 -0.65 -7.67 16.09
N GLU A 59 -0.77 -7.42 17.41
CA GLU A 59 -2.03 -7.57 18.14
C GLU A 59 -3.11 -6.57 17.68
N VAL A 60 -2.71 -5.43 17.13
CA VAL A 60 -3.65 -4.41 16.64
C VAL A 60 -4.08 -4.66 15.19
N GLY A 61 -3.35 -5.49 14.44
CA GLY A 61 -3.67 -5.85 13.06
C GLY A 61 -2.73 -5.28 12.01
N ASN A 62 -1.66 -4.57 12.38
CA ASN A 62 -0.63 -4.13 11.44
C ASN A 62 0.13 -5.33 10.88
N VAL A 63 0.59 -5.22 9.63
CA VAL A 63 1.38 -6.26 8.96
C VAL A 63 2.83 -5.79 8.80
N LEU A 64 3.78 -6.63 9.19
CA LEU A 64 5.20 -6.45 8.99
C LEU A 64 5.72 -7.51 8.01
N ILE A 65 6.28 -7.10 6.87
CA ILE A 65 6.92 -7.98 5.90
C ILE A 65 8.42 -7.72 5.91
N LYS A 66 9.22 -8.79 5.97
CA LYS A 66 10.68 -8.70 6.03
C LYS A 66 11.31 -9.22 4.75
N LYS A 67 12.27 -8.46 4.22
CA LYS A 67 13.11 -8.87 3.09
C LYS A 67 14.59 -8.83 3.50
N PRO A 68 15.34 -9.94 3.33
CA PRO A 68 16.78 -9.97 3.59
C PRO A 68 17.52 -8.96 2.73
N SER A 69 18.70 -8.50 3.18
CA SER A 69 19.58 -7.63 2.39
C SER A 69 20.06 -8.31 1.11
N THR A 70 20.32 -7.51 0.09
CA THR A 70 21.06 -7.99 -1.09
C THR A 70 22.53 -8.27 -0.71
N PRO A 71 23.22 -9.18 -1.44
CA PRO A 71 24.62 -9.49 -1.17
C PRO A 71 25.52 -8.26 -1.11
N GLY A 72 26.34 -8.18 -0.05
CA GLY A 72 27.26 -7.07 0.19
C GLY A 72 26.68 -5.91 1.00
N LEU A 73 25.39 -5.94 1.36
CA LEU A 73 24.75 -4.91 2.17
C LEU A 73 24.28 -5.42 3.54
N GLU A 74 24.70 -6.60 3.97
CA GLU A 74 24.29 -7.27 5.21
C GLU A 74 24.68 -6.48 6.47
N SER A 75 25.77 -5.72 6.40
CA SER A 75 26.25 -4.89 7.52
C SER A 75 25.57 -3.53 7.62
N ARG A 76 24.71 -3.20 6.68
CA ARG A 76 23.98 -1.93 6.68
C ARG A 76 22.79 -1.99 7.63
N LYS A 77 22.40 -0.84 8.16
CA LYS A 77 21.20 -0.73 9.01
C LYS A 77 19.96 -1.13 8.21
N THR A 78 19.06 -1.86 8.86
CA THR A 78 17.74 -2.15 8.33
C THR A 78 16.98 -0.85 8.03
N VAL A 79 16.29 -0.82 6.90
CA VAL A 79 15.42 0.28 6.52
C VAL A 79 13.97 -0.15 6.73
N VAL A 80 13.23 0.68 7.45
CA VAL A 80 11.78 0.50 7.63
C VAL A 80 11.05 1.36 6.62
N LEU A 81 10.19 0.73 5.82
CA LEU A 81 9.27 1.37 4.88
C LEU A 81 7.87 1.29 5.47
N GLN A 82 7.18 2.43 5.62
CA GLN A 82 5.86 2.45 6.25
C GLN A 82 4.81 3.09 5.35
N SER A 83 3.62 2.50 5.34
CA SER A 83 2.41 3.02 4.69
C SER A 83 1.17 2.48 5.39
N HIS A 84 0.01 3.17 5.28
CA HIS A 84 -1.26 2.63 5.75
C HIS A 84 -2.05 1.98 4.61
N VAL A 85 -2.86 0.97 4.95
CA VAL A 85 -3.58 0.16 3.96
C VAL A 85 -5.03 0.57 3.76
N ASP A 86 -5.62 1.26 4.74
CA ASP A 86 -6.98 1.75 4.64
C ASP A 86 -7.11 2.97 3.73
N MET A 87 -8.33 3.35 3.42
CA MET A 87 -8.64 4.51 2.60
C MET A 87 -9.96 5.15 3.01
N VAL A 88 -10.04 6.47 2.79
CA VAL A 88 -11.30 7.22 2.86
C VAL A 88 -12.25 6.75 1.75
N CYS A 89 -13.47 6.40 2.12
CA CYS A 89 -14.51 5.91 1.22
C CYS A 89 -15.56 7.00 0.96
N GLN A 90 -15.42 7.72 -0.14
CA GLN A 90 -16.35 8.74 -0.60
C GLN A 90 -16.73 8.51 -2.06
N LYS A 91 -17.95 8.86 -2.45
CA LYS A 91 -18.42 8.74 -3.82
C LYS A 91 -19.32 9.93 -4.19
N ASN A 92 -19.45 10.19 -5.49
CA ASN A 92 -20.41 11.15 -6.01
C ASN A 92 -21.84 10.68 -5.73
N GLU A 93 -22.76 11.61 -5.57
CA GLU A 93 -24.17 11.32 -5.24
C GLU A 93 -24.83 10.36 -6.25
N ALA A 94 -24.54 10.55 -7.54
CA ALA A 94 -25.10 9.73 -8.61
C ALA A 94 -24.39 8.36 -8.81
N THR A 95 -23.31 8.09 -8.07
CA THR A 95 -22.54 6.86 -8.25
C THR A 95 -23.11 5.75 -7.38
N GLU A 96 -23.53 4.66 -8.00
CA GLU A 96 -23.89 3.43 -7.29
C GLU A 96 -22.61 2.61 -7.07
N PHE A 97 -22.12 2.55 -5.82
CA PHE A 97 -20.91 1.84 -5.45
C PHE A 97 -20.96 1.40 -3.99
N ASP A 98 -20.52 0.18 -3.72
CA ASP A 98 -20.38 -0.40 -2.39
C ASP A 98 -18.91 -0.66 -2.06
N PHE A 99 -18.33 0.15 -1.20
CA PHE A 99 -16.95 0.05 -0.76
C PHE A 99 -16.64 -1.22 0.05
N MET A 100 -17.65 -1.94 0.54
CA MET A 100 -17.44 -3.19 1.28
C MET A 100 -17.22 -4.39 0.37
N THR A 101 -17.70 -4.31 -0.87
CA THR A 101 -17.72 -5.46 -1.80
C THR A 101 -17.05 -5.21 -3.14
N GLN A 102 -16.91 -3.95 -3.56
CA GLN A 102 -16.41 -3.59 -4.88
C GLN A 102 -15.00 -2.98 -4.79
N GLY A 103 -14.12 -3.37 -5.71
CA GLY A 103 -12.84 -2.71 -5.93
C GLY A 103 -12.99 -1.41 -6.70
N ILE A 104 -12.04 -0.50 -6.51
CA ILE A 104 -12.02 0.82 -7.16
C ILE A 104 -11.78 0.66 -8.66
N ARG A 105 -12.62 1.28 -9.47
CA ARG A 105 -12.46 1.37 -10.92
C ARG A 105 -11.60 2.58 -11.25
N MET A 106 -10.44 2.33 -11.83
CA MET A 106 -9.48 3.36 -12.18
C MET A 106 -9.54 3.69 -13.66
N LEU A 107 -9.31 4.96 -13.98
CA LEU A 107 -9.28 5.51 -15.34
C LEU A 107 -7.95 6.23 -15.57
N VAL A 108 -7.41 6.10 -16.78
CA VAL A 108 -6.32 6.95 -17.25
C VAL A 108 -6.92 8.12 -18.04
N ASP A 109 -6.67 9.34 -17.55
CA ASP A 109 -7.18 10.58 -18.12
C ASP A 109 -6.00 11.53 -18.40
N GLY A 110 -5.45 11.45 -19.61
CA GLY A 110 -4.21 12.14 -19.98
C GLY A 110 -3.06 11.72 -19.05
N ASP A 111 -2.50 12.69 -18.33
CA ASP A 111 -1.40 12.48 -17.37
C ASP A 111 -1.88 12.07 -15.96
N TRP A 112 -3.15 11.78 -15.79
CA TRP A 112 -3.75 11.49 -14.49
C TRP A 112 -4.33 10.08 -14.42
N VAL A 113 -4.23 9.46 -13.25
CA VAL A 113 -5.05 8.31 -12.88
C VAL A 113 -6.14 8.79 -11.92
N ARG A 114 -7.39 8.46 -12.24
CA ARG A 114 -8.58 8.85 -11.48
C ARG A 114 -9.43 7.63 -11.14
N ALA A 115 -10.32 7.78 -10.17
CA ALA A 115 -11.37 6.79 -9.91
C ALA A 115 -12.68 7.20 -10.59
N GLU A 116 -13.48 6.23 -11.01
CA GLU A 116 -14.79 6.42 -11.62
C GLU A 116 -15.84 6.74 -10.54
N GLY A 117 -16.01 8.02 -10.24
CA GLY A 117 -17.05 8.52 -9.33
C GLY A 117 -16.82 8.24 -7.83
N THR A 118 -15.65 7.74 -7.45
CA THR A 118 -15.29 7.46 -6.06
C THR A 118 -13.94 8.11 -5.70
N THR A 119 -13.54 8.04 -4.41
CA THR A 119 -12.16 8.25 -4.00
C THR A 119 -11.26 7.19 -4.64
N LEU A 120 -10.02 7.57 -4.97
CA LEU A 120 -9.03 6.69 -5.62
C LEU A 120 -8.28 5.80 -4.62
N GLY A 121 -8.13 6.27 -3.38
CA GLY A 121 -7.30 5.60 -2.37
C GLY A 121 -5.80 5.66 -2.67
N ALA A 122 -5.34 6.73 -3.36
CA ALA A 122 -3.93 6.96 -3.59
C ALA A 122 -3.18 7.28 -2.28
N ASP A 123 -3.86 7.91 -1.34
CA ASP A 123 -3.48 8.04 0.05
C ASP A 123 -4.00 6.81 0.84
N ASN A 124 -3.14 5.93 1.35
CA ASN A 124 -1.73 5.83 1.01
C ASN A 124 -1.44 4.59 0.11
N GLY A 125 -2.38 4.25 -0.78
CA GLY A 125 -2.27 3.09 -1.67
C GLY A 125 -1.07 3.14 -2.61
N ILE A 126 -0.64 4.33 -3.03
CA ILE A 126 0.59 4.48 -3.83
C ILE A 126 1.82 4.15 -2.99
N GLY A 127 1.84 4.53 -1.70
CA GLY A 127 2.90 4.14 -0.78
C GLY A 127 2.96 2.63 -0.60
N VAL A 128 1.82 1.97 -0.39
CA VAL A 128 1.73 0.51 -0.32
C VAL A 128 2.26 -0.14 -1.59
N ALA A 129 1.79 0.30 -2.76
CA ALA A 129 2.21 -0.22 -4.06
C ALA A 129 3.71 -0.05 -4.30
N SER A 130 4.28 1.12 -3.93
CA SER A 130 5.72 1.40 -4.04
C SER A 130 6.54 0.46 -3.18
N ILE A 131 6.12 0.23 -1.94
CA ILE A 131 6.78 -0.69 -1.01
C ILE A 131 6.74 -2.12 -1.58
N LEU A 132 5.58 -2.58 -2.06
CA LEU A 132 5.44 -3.91 -2.64
C LEU A 132 6.32 -4.08 -3.89
N ALA A 133 6.37 -3.09 -4.78
CA ALA A 133 7.25 -3.11 -5.95
C ALA A 133 8.75 -3.22 -5.57
N VAL A 134 9.17 -2.51 -4.51
CA VAL A 134 10.55 -2.63 -3.98
C VAL A 134 10.80 -4.00 -3.36
N LEU A 135 9.82 -4.54 -2.62
CA LEU A 135 9.95 -5.87 -2.03
C LEU A 135 9.99 -6.99 -3.09
N GLU A 136 9.30 -6.84 -4.20
CA GLU A 136 9.29 -7.81 -5.30
C GLU A 136 10.55 -7.73 -6.17
N SER A 137 11.14 -6.53 -6.31
CA SER A 137 12.28 -6.29 -7.20
C SER A 137 13.48 -7.15 -6.83
N SER A 138 14.10 -7.75 -7.84
CA SER A 138 15.41 -8.43 -7.76
C SER A 138 16.59 -7.52 -8.10
N ASP A 139 16.33 -6.34 -8.69
CA ASP A 139 17.36 -5.50 -9.31
C ASP A 139 17.76 -4.29 -8.46
N ILE A 140 16.97 -3.97 -7.43
CA ILE A 140 17.25 -2.86 -6.53
C ILE A 140 18.17 -3.34 -5.40
N PRO A 141 19.45 -2.88 -5.31
CA PRO A 141 20.29 -3.18 -4.17
C PRO A 141 19.75 -2.54 -2.90
N HIS A 142 19.60 -3.31 -1.81
CA HIS A 142 19.03 -2.80 -0.56
C HIS A 142 19.64 -3.50 0.67
N PRO A 143 19.72 -2.82 1.83
CA PRO A 143 19.94 -3.48 3.12
C PRO A 143 18.74 -4.35 3.48
N ALA A 144 18.74 -5.00 4.65
CA ALA A 144 17.53 -5.62 5.14
C ALA A 144 16.37 -4.61 5.17
N LEU A 145 15.20 -5.01 4.68
CA LEU A 145 13.99 -4.18 4.66
C LEU A 145 12.94 -4.75 5.60
N GLU A 146 12.26 -3.84 6.29
CA GLU A 146 11.04 -4.12 7.05
C GLU A 146 9.93 -3.21 6.50
N ALA A 147 8.93 -3.82 5.89
CA ALA A 147 7.75 -3.10 5.38
C ALA A 147 6.63 -3.18 6.40
N LEU A 148 6.28 -2.05 7.01
CA LEU A 148 5.24 -1.91 8.00
C LEU A 148 3.98 -1.32 7.35
N PHE A 149 2.92 -2.10 7.32
CA PHE A 149 1.61 -1.70 6.83
C PHE A 149 0.67 -1.51 8.01
N THR A 150 0.28 -0.26 8.27
CA THR A 150 -0.61 0.10 9.38
C THR A 150 -2.06 0.14 8.94
N ILE A 151 -2.97 -0.10 9.88
CA ILE A 151 -4.42 -0.05 9.70
C ILE A 151 -5.01 1.23 10.30
N ASP A 152 -6.24 1.58 9.89
CA ASP A 152 -7.10 2.63 10.49
C ASP A 152 -6.38 3.97 10.67
N GLU A 153 -5.63 4.42 9.66
CA GLU A 153 -4.96 5.72 9.70
C GLU A 153 -5.98 6.86 9.59
N GLU A 154 -6.91 6.74 8.64
CA GLU A 154 -7.82 7.79 8.20
C GLU A 154 -8.93 8.13 9.22
N THR A 155 -9.20 7.26 10.21
CA THR A 155 -10.28 7.49 11.18
C THR A 155 -9.83 7.49 12.64
N GLY A 156 -8.68 6.90 12.97
CA GLY A 156 -8.26 6.81 14.37
C GLY A 156 -6.78 6.59 14.60
N MET A 157 -5.98 6.35 13.56
CA MET A 157 -4.56 6.00 13.65
C MET A 157 -4.31 4.79 14.59
N THR A 158 -5.30 3.89 14.71
CA THR A 158 -5.28 2.79 15.68
C THR A 158 -4.05 1.92 15.50
N GLY A 159 -3.70 1.61 14.25
CA GLY A 159 -2.52 0.82 13.93
C GLY A 159 -1.23 1.49 14.40
N ALA A 160 -1.05 2.78 14.08
CA ALA A 160 0.17 3.51 14.43
C ALA A 160 0.29 3.75 15.95
N LEU A 161 -0.82 4.08 16.61
CA LEU A 161 -0.84 4.29 18.08
C LEU A 161 -0.64 2.99 18.87
N GLY A 162 -1.05 1.86 18.30
CA GLY A 162 -0.92 0.55 18.93
C GLY A 162 0.45 -0.11 18.73
N LEU A 163 1.34 0.48 17.91
CA LEU A 163 2.68 -0.06 17.71
C LEU A 163 3.45 -0.14 19.03
N GLN A 164 3.92 -1.33 19.37
CA GLN A 164 4.78 -1.54 20.50
C GLN A 164 6.25 -1.53 20.07
N GLY A 165 7.04 -0.66 20.71
CA GLY A 165 8.49 -0.64 20.46
C GLY A 165 9.11 -1.98 20.84
N GLY A 166 9.87 -2.60 19.94
CA GLY A 166 10.57 -3.85 20.19
C GLY A 166 9.93 -5.10 19.59
N SER A 167 8.95 -4.97 18.70
CA SER A 167 8.31 -6.11 18.02
C SER A 167 9.24 -6.86 17.06
N SER A 168 10.50 -6.46 16.94
CA SER A 168 11.54 -7.21 16.24
C SER A 168 12.52 -7.79 17.28
N PRO A 169 12.69 -9.12 17.38
CA PRO A 169 13.71 -9.68 18.27
C PRO A 169 15.10 -9.32 17.72
N GLY A 170 15.68 -8.24 18.23
CA GLY A 170 17.08 -7.88 18.00
C GLY A 170 17.40 -6.50 17.43
N THR A 171 16.43 -5.64 17.18
CA THR A 171 16.71 -4.29 16.68
C THR A 171 15.96 -3.23 17.47
N SER A 172 16.68 -2.33 18.12
CA SER A 172 16.11 -1.11 18.69
C SER A 172 15.53 -0.27 17.54
N CYS A 173 14.22 -0.19 17.44
CA CYS A 173 13.54 0.71 16.53
C CYS A 173 13.81 2.16 16.98
N SER A 174 14.77 2.82 16.37
CA SER A 174 14.86 4.27 16.45
C SER A 174 13.91 4.84 15.40
N THR A 175 12.72 5.22 15.83
CA THR A 175 11.72 5.89 15.02
C THR A 175 12.26 7.26 14.63
N SER A 176 12.88 7.35 13.45
CA SER A 176 13.07 8.65 12.80
C SER A 176 11.94 8.85 11.81
N THR A 177 10.84 9.40 12.30
CA THR A 177 9.77 9.91 11.45
C THR A 177 10.32 11.12 10.70
N GLN A 178 10.85 10.91 9.51
CA GLN A 178 11.00 12.00 8.57
C GLN A 178 9.67 12.15 7.82
N ARG A 179 8.87 13.09 8.27
CA ARG A 179 7.75 13.60 7.49
C ARG A 179 8.30 14.23 6.21
N THR A 180 8.32 13.52 5.13
CA THR A 180 8.47 14.13 3.81
C THR A 180 7.13 14.77 3.47
N THR A 181 7.00 16.05 3.77
CA THR A 181 5.89 16.87 3.29
C THR A 181 6.04 17.01 1.78
N THR A 182 5.47 16.10 1.02
CA THR A 182 5.14 16.39 -0.36
C THR A 182 4.00 17.40 -0.32
N LYS A 183 4.26 18.64 -0.69
CA LYS A 183 3.22 19.63 -0.92
C LYS A 183 2.34 19.10 -2.05
N SER A 184 1.20 18.53 -1.72
CA SER A 184 0.13 18.35 -2.67
C SER A 184 -0.30 19.72 -3.14
N ALA A 185 -0.09 20.03 -4.40
CA ALA A 185 -0.66 21.21 -5.02
C ALA A 185 -2.18 21.02 -5.03
N SER A 186 -2.87 21.67 -4.11
CA SER A 186 -4.30 21.82 -4.17
C SER A 186 -4.64 22.76 -5.32
N ALA A 187 -5.07 22.20 -6.44
CA ALA A 187 -5.77 22.94 -7.46
C ALA A 187 -7.23 22.50 -7.41
N ALA A 188 -7.98 23.16 -6.57
CA ALA A 188 -9.43 23.14 -6.64
C ALA A 188 -9.90 24.50 -6.22
N GLN A 189 -10.23 25.32 -7.16
CA GLN A 189 -11.37 26.24 -7.16
C GLN A 189 -11.31 27.12 -8.40
N ALA A 190 -12.20 26.86 -9.32
CA ALA A 190 -12.77 27.88 -10.18
C ALA A 190 -14.16 27.42 -10.60
N ALA A 191 -15.12 28.18 -10.10
CA ALA A 191 -16.44 28.55 -10.63
C ALA A 191 -17.13 27.57 -11.59
#